data_54310e077ed8f39b8b6b9755b8609d9d
#
_entry.id   54310e077ed8f39b8b6b9755b8609d9d
#
_cell.length_a   1.000
_cell.length_b   1.000
_cell.length_c   1.000
_cell.angle_alpha   90.00
_cell.angle_beta   90.00
_cell.angle_gamma   90.00
#
_symmetry.space_group_name_H-M   'P 1'
#
loop_
_entity.id
_entity.type
_entity.pdbx_description
1 polymer ?
#
loop_
_entity_poly.entity_id
_entity_poly.type
_entity_poly.pdbx_seq_one_letter_code
_entity_poly.pdbx_strand_id
1 'polypeptide(L)'
;IINILIALLPALFWGSLVLINVFVGGGPYNQIRGTTLGTLVIGLILLLTGHAQFDNPTVIIVGLISGAMWAFGQGTQLQSVNLVGVSKTMPISTGLQLVGTTLFSAIFLGEWSTGLQVTLGLIAMVLLVTGIALTSLKGKNERSTKDPNFSKAMVILVVGTLGYVGYVVIGNIFGVNGTDALFFQSVGMAIGGFLLSMRHETNIKSTALNIIPGIVWGIGNLFMFYSQPKVGVATSFSLSQLLVIVSTLGGIFL
;
A
#
# COMPACT_ATOMS: atom_id res chain seq x y z
N ILE A 1 -19.63 13.16 6.43
CA ILE A 1 -18.92 12.58 7.61
C ILE A 1 -18.69 11.08 7.39
N ILE A 2 -19.73 10.26 7.11
CA ILE A 2 -19.60 8.79 7.01
C ILE A 2 -18.57 8.34 5.97
N ASN A 3 -18.49 8.98 4.81
CA ASN A 3 -17.52 8.65 3.76
C ASN A 3 -16.08 8.91 4.19
N ILE A 4 -15.83 9.93 5.02
CA ILE A 4 -14.51 10.21 5.61
C ILE A 4 -14.15 9.13 6.63
N LEU A 5 -15.10 8.69 7.46
CA LEU A 5 -14.87 7.60 8.42
C LEU A 5 -14.54 6.28 7.69
N ILE A 6 -15.23 5.99 6.59
CA ILE A 6 -14.93 4.82 5.74
C ILE A 6 -13.52 4.95 5.14
N ALA A 7 -13.13 6.15 4.67
CA ALA A 7 -11.81 6.41 4.11
C ALA A 7 -10.65 6.31 5.14
N LEU A 8 -10.94 6.35 6.45
CA LEU A 8 -9.97 6.11 7.52
C LEU A 8 -9.75 4.61 7.83
N LEU A 9 -10.71 3.73 7.49
CA LEU A 9 -10.59 2.30 7.79
C LEU A 9 -9.32 1.67 7.19
N PRO A 10 -8.91 1.97 5.94
CA PRO A 10 -7.66 1.45 5.40
C PRO A 10 -6.44 1.71 6.29
N ALA A 11 -6.40 2.85 7.01
CA ALA A 11 -5.30 3.14 7.93
C ALA A 11 -5.18 2.12 9.06
N LEU A 12 -6.32 1.65 9.61
CA LEU A 12 -6.33 0.61 10.65
C LEU A 12 -5.86 -0.74 10.11
N PHE A 13 -6.41 -1.16 8.96
CA PHE A 13 -6.07 -2.45 8.36
C PHE A 13 -4.63 -2.51 7.88
N TRP A 14 -4.15 -1.49 7.17
CA TRP A 14 -2.78 -1.48 6.63
C TRP A 14 -1.72 -1.22 7.71
N GLY A 15 -2.05 -0.45 8.75
CA GLY A 15 -1.20 -0.29 9.93
C GLY A 15 -1.05 -1.59 10.70
N SER A 16 -2.13 -2.34 10.87
CA SER A 16 -2.13 -3.67 11.52
C SER A 16 -1.39 -4.72 10.68
N LEU A 17 -1.48 -4.67 9.34
CA LEU A 17 -0.75 -5.55 8.44
C LEU A 17 0.76 -5.56 8.73
N VAL A 18 1.36 -4.39 8.89
CA VAL A 18 2.79 -4.27 9.16
C VAL A 18 3.16 -4.96 10.48
N LEU A 19 2.36 -4.76 11.51
CA LEU A 19 2.55 -5.40 12.83
C LEU A 19 2.42 -6.93 12.72
N ILE A 20 1.41 -7.41 12.00
CA ILE A 20 1.20 -8.85 11.79
C ILE A 20 2.37 -9.45 10.99
N ASN A 21 2.85 -8.77 9.93
CA ASN A 21 4.01 -9.23 9.17
C ASN A 21 5.29 -9.36 10.03
N VAL A 22 5.53 -8.39 10.93
CA VAL A 22 6.67 -8.46 11.86
C VAL A 22 6.51 -9.64 12.81
N PHE A 23 5.33 -9.81 13.38
CA PHE A 23 5.04 -10.91 14.31
C PHE A 23 5.13 -12.30 13.66
N VAL A 24 4.59 -12.46 12.46
CA VAL A 24 4.61 -13.72 11.70
C VAL A 24 6.00 -14.03 11.15
N GLY A 25 6.75 -13.02 10.75
CA GLY A 25 8.09 -13.19 10.15
C GLY A 25 8.08 -13.92 8.81
N GLY A 26 9.09 -14.74 8.58
CA GLY A 26 9.23 -15.60 7.39
C GLY A 26 10.05 -14.98 6.25
N GLY A 27 10.48 -13.73 6.40
CA GLY A 27 11.26 -13.00 5.39
C GLY A 27 10.45 -12.51 4.19
N PRO A 28 11.03 -11.62 3.35
CA PRO A 28 10.28 -10.83 2.36
C PRO A 28 9.59 -11.68 1.29
N TYR A 29 10.18 -12.81 0.89
CA TYR A 29 9.63 -13.65 -0.18
C TYR A 29 8.46 -14.52 0.28
N ASN A 30 8.46 -15.03 1.52
CA ASN A 30 7.30 -15.69 2.11
C ASN A 30 6.19 -14.68 2.41
N GLN A 31 6.55 -13.49 2.89
CA GLN A 31 5.61 -12.42 3.18
C GLN A 31 4.89 -11.96 1.91
N ILE A 32 5.60 -11.63 0.83
CA ILE A 32 4.93 -11.19 -0.41
C ILE A 32 4.06 -12.29 -1.00
N ARG A 33 4.54 -13.54 -1.05
CA ARG A 33 3.76 -14.67 -1.56
C ARG A 33 2.50 -14.91 -0.73
N GLY A 34 2.62 -14.96 0.60
CA GLY A 34 1.48 -15.16 1.49
C GLY A 34 0.49 -14.01 1.44
N THR A 35 0.96 -12.77 1.51
CA THR A 35 0.10 -11.59 1.45
C THR A 35 -0.70 -11.52 0.15
N THR A 36 -0.09 -11.80 -0.99
CA THR A 36 -0.80 -11.80 -2.28
C THR A 36 -1.82 -12.94 -2.38
N LEU A 37 -1.52 -14.11 -1.83
CA LEU A 37 -2.49 -15.21 -1.72
C LEU A 37 -3.65 -14.85 -0.78
N GLY A 38 -3.38 -14.18 0.33
CA GLY A 38 -4.42 -13.71 1.25
C GLY A 38 -5.34 -12.67 0.61
N THR A 39 -4.80 -11.77 -0.19
CA THR A 39 -5.61 -10.83 -0.97
C THR A 39 -6.45 -11.55 -2.02
N LEU A 40 -5.92 -12.61 -2.64
CA LEU A 40 -6.66 -13.43 -3.59
C LEU A 40 -7.87 -14.11 -2.93
N VAL A 41 -7.80 -14.48 -1.64
CA VAL A 41 -8.97 -15.01 -0.91
C VAL A 41 -10.09 -13.96 -0.88
N ILE A 42 -9.79 -12.70 -0.59
CA ILE A 42 -10.79 -11.60 -0.66
C ILE A 42 -11.33 -11.45 -2.09
N GLY A 43 -10.44 -11.48 -3.11
CA GLY A 43 -10.84 -11.44 -4.51
C GLY A 43 -11.81 -12.58 -4.88
N LEU A 44 -11.53 -13.80 -4.44
CA LEU A 44 -12.40 -14.97 -4.67
C LEU A 44 -13.76 -14.82 -3.99
N ILE A 45 -13.82 -14.24 -2.80
CA ILE A 45 -15.11 -13.92 -2.14
C ILE A 45 -15.90 -12.94 -3.00
N LEU A 46 -15.27 -11.90 -3.54
CA LEU A 46 -15.93 -10.94 -4.43
C LEU A 46 -16.40 -11.57 -5.73
N LEU A 47 -15.61 -12.49 -6.29
CA LEU A 47 -16.02 -13.29 -7.45
C LEU A 47 -17.28 -14.11 -7.15
N LEU A 48 -17.28 -14.87 -6.05
CA LEU A 48 -18.40 -15.75 -5.66
C LEU A 48 -19.67 -14.97 -5.28
N THR A 49 -19.51 -13.72 -4.84
CA THR A 49 -20.64 -12.82 -4.53
C THR A 49 -21.11 -11.97 -5.72
N GLY A 50 -20.58 -12.22 -6.93
CA GLY A 50 -21.03 -11.57 -8.16
C GLY A 50 -20.52 -10.14 -8.37
N HIS A 51 -19.44 -9.74 -7.67
CA HIS A 51 -18.84 -8.40 -7.79
C HIS A 51 -17.69 -8.32 -8.81
N ALA A 52 -17.37 -9.40 -9.52
CA ALA A 52 -16.36 -9.41 -10.58
C ALA A 52 -17.02 -9.25 -11.95
N GLN A 53 -16.60 -8.25 -12.73
CA GLN A 53 -17.15 -7.96 -14.06
C GLN A 53 -16.26 -8.55 -15.15
N PHE A 54 -16.68 -9.64 -15.78
CA PHE A 54 -15.93 -10.32 -16.86
C PHE A 54 -16.26 -9.81 -18.27
N ASP A 55 -17.33 -9.09 -18.42
CA ASP A 55 -17.84 -8.54 -19.69
C ASP A 55 -17.07 -7.29 -20.14
N ASN A 56 -16.24 -6.70 -19.27
CA ASN A 56 -15.45 -5.52 -19.59
C ASN A 56 -13.93 -5.84 -19.59
N PRO A 57 -13.30 -6.03 -20.78
CA PRO A 57 -11.87 -6.30 -20.88
C PRO A 57 -10.97 -5.24 -20.23
N THR A 58 -11.41 -3.96 -20.21
CA THR A 58 -10.64 -2.89 -19.55
C THR A 58 -10.54 -3.12 -18.06
N VAL A 59 -11.63 -3.53 -17.40
CA VAL A 59 -11.64 -3.87 -15.96
C VAL A 59 -10.66 -5.00 -15.66
N ILE A 60 -10.66 -6.04 -16.50
CA ILE A 60 -9.76 -7.20 -16.36
C ILE A 60 -8.30 -6.77 -16.48
N ILE A 61 -7.94 -6.09 -17.58
CA ILE A 61 -6.55 -5.71 -17.88
C ILE A 61 -6.03 -4.71 -16.82
N VAL A 62 -6.81 -3.68 -16.52
CA VAL A 62 -6.45 -2.66 -15.52
C VAL A 62 -6.30 -3.30 -14.14
N GLY A 63 -7.19 -4.19 -13.75
CA GLY A 63 -7.09 -4.91 -12.49
C GLY A 63 -5.80 -5.73 -12.40
N LEU A 64 -5.50 -6.56 -13.42
CA LEU A 64 -4.28 -7.37 -13.47
C LEU A 64 -3.01 -6.52 -13.38
N ILE A 65 -2.94 -5.43 -14.17
CA ILE A 65 -1.77 -4.53 -14.17
C ILE A 65 -1.65 -3.84 -12.81
N SER A 66 -2.75 -3.30 -12.26
CA SER A 66 -2.78 -2.68 -10.94
C SER A 66 -2.24 -3.62 -9.85
N GLY A 67 -2.70 -4.88 -9.87
CA GLY A 67 -2.23 -5.89 -8.92
C GLY A 67 -0.73 -6.19 -9.06
N ALA A 68 -0.23 -6.34 -10.28
CA ALA A 68 1.19 -6.56 -10.54
C ALA A 68 2.05 -5.37 -10.09
N MET A 69 1.57 -4.13 -10.31
CA MET A 69 2.22 -2.91 -9.85
C MET A 69 2.28 -2.84 -8.32
N TRP A 70 1.20 -3.20 -7.64
CA TRP A 70 1.20 -3.29 -6.18
C TRP A 70 2.20 -4.34 -5.68
N ALA A 71 2.21 -5.54 -6.26
CA ALA A 71 3.14 -6.60 -5.86
C ALA A 71 4.60 -6.16 -6.02
N PHE A 72 4.92 -5.42 -7.07
CA PHE A 72 6.23 -4.82 -7.28
C PHE A 72 6.57 -3.80 -6.18
N GLY A 73 5.67 -2.85 -5.88
CA GLY A 73 5.83 -1.88 -4.81
C GLY A 73 6.03 -2.53 -3.45
N GLN A 74 5.18 -3.50 -3.09
CA GLN A 74 5.26 -4.23 -1.83
C GLN A 74 6.53 -5.09 -1.74
N GLY A 75 6.92 -5.76 -2.80
CA GLY A 75 8.14 -6.56 -2.85
C GLY A 75 9.39 -5.71 -2.62
N THR A 76 9.48 -4.53 -3.23
CA THR A 76 10.58 -3.57 -3.02
C THR A 76 10.57 -2.99 -1.61
N GLN A 77 9.40 -2.70 -1.04
CA GLN A 77 9.28 -2.25 0.34
C GLN A 77 9.76 -3.31 1.34
N LEU A 78 9.37 -4.58 1.17
CA LEU A 78 9.82 -5.68 2.02
C LEU A 78 11.33 -5.92 1.90
N GLN A 79 11.92 -5.76 0.71
CA GLN A 79 13.37 -5.80 0.53
C GLN A 79 14.06 -4.66 1.28
N SER A 80 13.51 -3.44 1.23
CA SER A 80 14.04 -2.31 1.98
C SER A 80 13.95 -2.53 3.49
N VAL A 81 12.83 -3.08 3.99
CA VAL A 81 12.67 -3.50 5.40
C VAL A 81 13.76 -4.47 5.81
N ASN A 82 14.08 -5.45 4.96
CA ASN A 82 15.15 -6.44 5.22
C ASN A 82 16.55 -5.80 5.23
N LEU A 83 16.77 -4.71 4.49
CA LEU A 83 18.07 -4.02 4.42
C LEU A 83 18.30 -3.05 5.58
N VAL A 84 17.30 -2.26 5.96
CA VAL A 84 17.46 -1.12 6.88
C VAL A 84 16.45 -1.08 8.03
N GLY A 85 15.61 -2.08 8.11
CA GLY A 85 14.57 -2.22 9.15
C GLY A 85 13.28 -1.46 8.88
N VAL A 86 12.24 -1.81 9.63
CA VAL A 86 10.88 -1.26 9.51
C VAL A 86 10.86 0.24 9.84
N SER A 87 11.50 0.64 10.94
CA SER A 87 11.49 2.02 11.46
C SER A 87 12.06 3.06 10.49
N LYS A 88 13.00 2.66 9.62
CA LYS A 88 13.54 3.55 8.58
C LYS A 88 12.72 3.46 7.29
N THR A 89 12.31 2.25 6.91
CA THR A 89 11.62 1.99 5.64
C THR A 89 10.22 2.57 5.61
N MET A 90 9.41 2.30 6.64
CA MET A 90 7.98 2.62 6.59
C MET A 90 7.69 4.12 6.47
N PRO A 91 8.29 5.02 7.28
CA PRO A 91 8.04 6.44 7.13
C PRO A 91 8.46 6.98 5.76
N ILE A 92 9.59 6.53 5.22
CA ILE A 92 10.10 6.97 3.92
C ILE A 92 9.16 6.48 2.80
N SER A 93 8.84 5.20 2.80
CA SER A 93 7.94 4.60 1.81
C SER A 93 6.56 5.24 1.84
N THR A 94 5.99 5.43 3.03
CA THR A 94 4.68 6.07 3.22
C THR A 94 4.70 7.53 2.73
N GLY A 95 5.76 8.28 3.06
CA GLY A 95 5.94 9.66 2.59
C GLY A 95 6.03 9.74 1.06
N LEU A 96 6.82 8.88 0.43
CA LEU A 96 6.94 8.82 -1.04
C LEU A 96 5.62 8.45 -1.72
N GLN A 97 4.89 7.46 -1.19
CA GLN A 97 3.57 7.07 -1.69
C GLN A 97 2.56 8.21 -1.55
N LEU A 98 2.52 8.87 -0.40
CA LEU A 98 1.64 10.00 -0.15
C LEU A 98 1.88 11.11 -1.17
N VAL A 99 3.12 11.58 -1.28
CA VAL A 99 3.49 12.65 -2.22
C VAL A 99 3.18 12.24 -3.66
N GLY A 100 3.62 11.04 -4.06
CA GLY A 100 3.44 10.56 -5.44
C GLY A 100 1.98 10.43 -5.83
N THR A 101 1.15 9.77 -5.00
CA THR A 101 -0.27 9.55 -5.31
C THR A 101 -1.07 10.84 -5.23
N THR A 102 -0.84 11.66 -4.20
CA THR A 102 -1.59 12.91 -4.03
C THR A 102 -1.28 13.92 -5.14
N LEU A 103 -0.01 14.10 -5.48
CA LEU A 103 0.36 14.99 -6.60
C LEU A 103 -0.15 14.46 -7.94
N PHE A 104 -0.06 13.15 -8.17
CA PHE A 104 -0.60 12.57 -9.39
C PHE A 104 -2.10 12.82 -9.51
N SER A 105 -2.87 12.55 -8.46
CA SER A 105 -4.32 12.76 -8.44
C SER A 105 -4.70 14.23 -8.60
N ALA A 106 -3.97 15.11 -7.93
CA ALA A 106 -4.22 16.55 -8.01
C ALA A 106 -3.99 17.11 -9.43
N ILE A 107 -2.87 16.69 -10.07
CA ILE A 107 -2.44 17.25 -11.36
C ILE A 107 -3.13 16.54 -12.53
N PHE A 108 -3.11 15.22 -12.55
CA PHE A 108 -3.55 14.43 -13.72
C PHE A 108 -5.02 14.03 -13.66
N LEU A 109 -5.59 13.85 -12.45
CA LEU A 109 -7.02 13.59 -12.29
C LEU A 109 -7.83 14.87 -12.02
N GLY A 110 -7.17 16.02 -11.86
CA GLY A 110 -7.82 17.33 -11.69
C GLY A 110 -8.62 17.46 -10.39
N GLU A 111 -8.27 16.70 -9.33
CA GLU A 111 -9.02 16.71 -8.07
C GLU A 111 -8.94 18.06 -7.35
N TRP A 112 -7.85 18.82 -7.57
CA TRP A 112 -7.69 20.17 -7.02
C TRP A 112 -7.97 21.22 -8.10
N SER A 113 -9.24 21.57 -8.26
CA SER A 113 -9.72 22.47 -9.32
C SER A 113 -9.76 23.94 -8.93
N THR A 114 -9.69 24.26 -7.62
CA THR A 114 -9.73 25.65 -7.12
C THR A 114 -8.45 26.02 -6.39
N GLY A 115 -8.09 27.31 -6.40
CA GLY A 115 -6.89 27.79 -5.68
C GLY A 115 -6.92 27.46 -4.18
N LEU A 116 -8.11 27.45 -3.57
CA LEU A 116 -8.28 27.07 -2.17
C LEU A 116 -7.96 25.58 -1.96
N GLN A 117 -8.46 24.68 -2.83
CA GLN A 117 -8.17 23.24 -2.76
C GLN A 117 -6.67 22.98 -2.93
N VAL A 118 -6.00 23.63 -3.88
CA VAL A 118 -4.55 23.54 -4.08
C VAL A 118 -3.81 23.97 -2.81
N THR A 119 -4.15 25.12 -2.25
CA THR A 119 -3.48 25.65 -1.05
C THR A 119 -3.67 24.74 0.15
N LEU A 120 -4.91 24.34 0.45
CA LEU A 120 -5.21 23.46 1.58
C LEU A 120 -4.61 22.06 1.39
N GLY A 121 -4.65 21.53 0.18
CA GLY A 121 -4.06 20.24 -0.17
C GLY A 121 -2.53 20.23 0.01
N LEU A 122 -1.84 21.28 -0.45
CA LEU A 122 -0.39 21.43 -0.23
C LEU A 122 -0.05 21.57 1.26
N ILE A 123 -0.79 22.35 2.01
CA ILE A 123 -0.60 22.49 3.47
C ILE A 123 -0.80 21.12 4.15
N ALA A 124 -1.88 20.42 3.84
CA ALA A 124 -2.16 19.10 4.41
C ALA A 124 -1.05 18.09 4.08
N MET A 125 -0.57 18.07 2.83
CA MET A 125 0.52 17.21 2.40
C MET A 125 1.84 17.52 3.15
N VAL A 126 2.20 18.79 3.30
CA VAL A 126 3.40 19.21 4.07
C VAL A 126 3.27 18.77 5.52
N LEU A 127 2.10 18.97 6.16
CA LEU A 127 1.86 18.56 7.55
C LEU A 127 1.97 17.03 7.71
N LEU A 128 1.39 16.24 6.78
CA LEU A 128 1.47 14.79 6.81
C LEU A 128 2.90 14.30 6.61
N VAL A 129 3.63 14.80 5.62
CA VAL A 129 5.03 14.43 5.37
C VAL A 129 5.90 14.80 6.56
N THR A 130 5.69 15.99 7.14
CA THR A 130 6.41 16.44 8.35
C THR A 130 6.10 15.51 9.53
N GLY A 131 4.82 15.17 9.76
CA GLY A 131 4.41 14.22 10.80
C GLY A 131 5.08 12.84 10.62
N ILE A 132 5.08 12.31 9.39
CA ILE A 132 5.74 11.04 9.05
C ILE A 132 7.25 11.14 9.32
N ALA A 133 7.90 12.24 8.91
CA ALA A 133 9.33 12.47 9.16
C ALA A 133 9.65 12.52 10.66
N LEU A 134 8.81 13.19 11.46
CA LEU A 134 8.98 13.26 12.92
C LEU A 134 8.88 11.89 13.59
N THR A 135 8.07 10.96 13.07
CA THR A 135 8.00 9.59 13.61
C THR A 135 9.30 8.80 13.39
N SER A 136 10.14 9.25 12.45
CA SER A 136 11.43 8.62 12.11
C SER A 136 12.60 9.19 12.92
N LEU A 137 12.38 10.27 13.70
CA LEU A 137 13.45 10.88 14.50
C LEU A 137 13.85 9.96 15.64
N LYS A 138 15.14 9.65 15.66
CA LYS A 138 15.75 8.84 16.72
C LYS A 138 15.84 9.60 18.03
N GLY A 139 15.67 8.89 19.15
CA GLY A 139 15.99 9.43 20.48
C GLY A 139 17.47 9.84 20.59
N LYS A 140 17.77 10.84 21.43
CA LYS A 140 19.11 11.43 21.62
C LYS A 140 20.24 10.41 21.94
N ASN A 141 19.93 9.18 22.32
CA ASN A 141 20.90 8.16 22.76
C ASN A 141 21.24 7.10 21.69
N GLU A 142 20.64 7.13 20.53
CA GLU A 142 20.99 6.22 19.44
C GLU A 142 22.14 6.80 18.60
N ARG A 143 23.34 6.16 18.69
CA ARG A 143 24.48 6.51 17.83
C ARG A 143 24.09 6.37 16.37
N SER A 144 24.21 7.47 15.63
CA SER A 144 24.01 7.50 14.18
C SER A 144 25.17 6.78 13.47
N THR A 145 25.12 5.45 13.42
CA THR A 145 25.97 4.72 12.47
C THR A 145 25.36 4.86 11.08
N LYS A 146 26.17 5.32 10.12
CA LYS A 146 25.78 5.33 8.70
C LYS A 146 25.51 3.87 8.29
N ASP A 147 24.26 3.57 7.98
CA ASP A 147 23.88 2.24 7.49
C ASP A 147 24.38 2.10 6.05
N PRO A 148 25.30 1.15 5.77
CA PRO A 148 25.90 1.02 4.44
C PRO A 148 24.84 0.68 3.36
N ASN A 149 23.71 0.11 3.76
CA ASN A 149 22.64 -0.28 2.84
C ASN A 149 21.59 0.82 2.64
N PHE A 150 21.69 1.95 3.36
CA PHE A 150 20.65 2.99 3.31
C PHE A 150 20.43 3.54 1.89
N SER A 151 21.50 3.87 1.18
CA SER A 151 21.39 4.38 -0.20
C SER A 151 20.74 3.37 -1.14
N LYS A 152 21.07 2.08 -1.01
CA LYS A 152 20.45 1.01 -1.80
C LYS A 152 18.96 0.88 -1.47
N ALA A 153 18.60 0.91 -0.19
CA ALA A 153 17.23 0.87 0.26
C ALA A 153 16.41 2.06 -0.28
N MET A 154 16.99 3.27 -0.27
CA MET A 154 16.36 4.47 -0.83
C MET A 154 16.05 4.34 -2.32
N VAL A 155 17.02 3.87 -3.13
CA VAL A 155 16.79 3.65 -4.57
C VAL A 155 15.66 2.63 -4.79
N ILE A 156 15.68 1.52 -4.05
CA ILE A 156 14.65 0.48 -4.11
C ILE A 156 13.27 1.06 -3.78
N LEU A 157 13.17 1.91 -2.74
CA LEU A 157 11.90 2.53 -2.34
C LEU A 157 11.39 3.55 -3.36
N VAL A 158 12.27 4.39 -3.91
CA VAL A 158 11.88 5.36 -4.95
C VAL A 158 11.33 4.64 -6.18
N VAL A 159 12.04 3.61 -6.65
CA VAL A 159 11.57 2.79 -7.79
C VAL A 159 10.27 2.05 -7.44
N GLY A 160 10.18 1.46 -6.25
CA GLY A 160 8.97 0.77 -5.79
C GLY A 160 7.76 1.69 -5.64
N THR A 161 7.97 2.96 -5.35
CA THR A 161 6.89 3.96 -5.27
C THR A 161 6.11 4.09 -6.58
N LEU A 162 6.78 3.92 -7.74
CA LEU A 162 6.09 3.90 -9.04
C LEU A 162 5.04 2.79 -9.10
N GLY A 163 5.36 1.62 -8.55
CA GLY A 163 4.40 0.52 -8.43
C GLY A 163 3.21 0.88 -7.54
N TYR A 164 3.49 1.47 -6.38
CA TYR A 164 2.43 1.86 -5.45
C TYR A 164 1.54 2.99 -5.99
N VAL A 165 2.12 4.02 -6.60
CA VAL A 165 1.33 5.09 -7.23
C VAL A 165 0.50 4.52 -8.37
N GLY A 166 1.12 3.72 -9.24
CA GLY A 166 0.43 3.13 -10.39
C GLY A 166 -0.77 2.28 -9.99
N TYR A 167 -0.64 1.41 -8.97
CA TYR A 167 -1.77 0.56 -8.56
C TYR A 167 -2.97 1.37 -8.06
N VAL A 168 -2.73 2.52 -7.43
CA VAL A 168 -3.81 3.38 -6.90
C VAL A 168 -4.51 4.14 -8.01
N VAL A 169 -3.75 4.66 -8.98
CA VAL A 169 -4.27 5.65 -9.93
C VAL A 169 -4.73 5.06 -11.27
N ILE A 170 -4.22 3.88 -11.65
CA ILE A 170 -4.48 3.30 -12.99
C ILE A 170 -5.98 3.09 -13.26
N GLY A 171 -6.74 2.65 -12.27
CA GLY A 171 -8.19 2.50 -12.39
C GLY A 171 -8.86 3.82 -12.76
N ASN A 172 -8.47 4.90 -12.12
CA ASN A 172 -9.05 6.22 -12.38
C ASN A 172 -8.66 6.77 -13.76
N ILE A 173 -7.44 6.50 -14.25
CA ILE A 173 -6.99 6.89 -15.59
C ILE A 173 -7.89 6.26 -16.67
N PHE A 174 -8.27 5.00 -16.49
CA PHE A 174 -9.08 4.25 -17.45
C PHE A 174 -10.59 4.25 -17.12
N GLY A 175 -11.04 5.04 -16.14
CA GLY A 175 -12.43 5.11 -15.72
C GLY A 175 -12.96 3.79 -15.13
N VAL A 176 -12.08 2.96 -14.58
CA VAL A 176 -12.43 1.68 -13.95
C VAL A 176 -12.64 1.90 -12.46
N ASN A 177 -13.80 1.46 -11.98
CA ASN A 177 -14.05 1.44 -10.54
C ASN A 177 -13.18 0.39 -9.86
N GLY A 178 -12.42 0.80 -8.86
CA GLY A 178 -11.49 -0.10 -8.16
C GLY A 178 -12.18 -1.28 -7.48
N THR A 179 -13.43 -1.15 -7.03
CA THR A 179 -14.19 -2.27 -6.44
C THR A 179 -14.49 -3.35 -7.47
N ASP A 180 -14.81 -2.97 -8.71
CA ASP A 180 -15.13 -3.91 -9.79
C ASP A 180 -13.87 -4.65 -10.30
N ALA A 181 -12.71 -3.98 -10.24
CA ALA A 181 -11.43 -4.52 -10.64
C ALA A 181 -10.73 -5.36 -9.53
N LEU A 182 -11.23 -5.35 -8.29
CA LEU A 182 -10.51 -5.87 -7.13
C LEU A 182 -10.21 -7.39 -7.22
N PHE A 183 -11.12 -8.18 -7.82
CA PHE A 183 -10.83 -9.58 -8.09
C PHE A 183 -9.61 -9.74 -9.02
N PHE A 184 -9.62 -9.07 -10.18
CA PHE A 184 -8.52 -9.14 -11.15
C PHE A 184 -7.23 -8.53 -10.59
N GLN A 185 -7.33 -7.49 -9.76
CA GLN A 185 -6.20 -6.93 -9.02
C GLN A 185 -5.58 -8.00 -8.09
N SER A 186 -6.40 -8.74 -7.35
CA SER A 186 -5.91 -9.80 -6.46
C SER A 186 -5.20 -10.93 -7.24
N VAL A 187 -5.69 -11.26 -8.44
CA VAL A 187 -5.03 -12.22 -9.36
C VAL A 187 -3.69 -11.65 -9.84
N GLY A 188 -3.66 -10.38 -10.28
CA GLY A 188 -2.43 -9.70 -10.69
C GLY A 188 -1.39 -9.63 -9.57
N MET A 189 -1.84 -9.38 -8.33
CA MET A 189 -0.99 -9.43 -7.13
C MET A 189 -0.41 -10.82 -6.90
N ALA A 190 -1.23 -11.87 -6.98
CA ALA A 190 -0.78 -13.25 -6.78
C ALA A 190 0.26 -13.66 -7.84
N ILE A 191 0.03 -13.32 -9.11
CA ILE A 191 0.99 -13.54 -10.20
C ILE A 191 2.29 -12.76 -9.91
N GLY A 192 2.21 -11.47 -9.60
CA GLY A 192 3.37 -10.63 -9.30
C GLY A 192 4.15 -11.14 -8.07
N GLY A 193 3.47 -11.49 -7.00
CA GLY A 193 4.08 -12.05 -5.79
C GLY A 193 4.77 -13.39 -6.04
N PHE A 194 4.16 -14.25 -6.86
CA PHE A 194 4.78 -15.50 -7.30
C PHE A 194 6.05 -15.23 -8.12
N LEU A 195 5.99 -14.38 -9.15
CA LEU A 195 7.13 -14.05 -10.00
C LEU A 195 8.31 -13.45 -9.22
N LEU A 196 8.03 -12.56 -8.27
CA LEU A 196 9.06 -11.95 -7.42
C LEU A 196 9.72 -12.95 -6.47
N SER A 197 9.00 -14.00 -6.07
CA SER A 197 9.48 -14.99 -5.10
C SER A 197 9.94 -16.32 -5.72
N MET A 198 9.70 -16.56 -7.02
CA MET A 198 9.93 -17.86 -7.66
C MET A 198 11.40 -18.31 -7.70
N ARG A 199 12.34 -17.38 -7.66
CA ARG A 199 13.80 -17.65 -7.65
C ARG A 199 14.41 -17.69 -6.25
N HIS A 200 13.58 -17.62 -5.22
CA HIS A 200 14.01 -17.56 -3.83
C HIS A 200 13.40 -18.71 -3.04
N GLU A 201 14.13 -19.17 -2.05
CA GLU A 201 13.63 -20.20 -1.16
C GLU A 201 12.42 -19.68 -0.37
N THR A 202 11.35 -20.46 -0.40
CA THR A 202 10.11 -20.18 0.33
C THR A 202 9.68 -21.41 1.10
N ASN A 203 9.12 -21.18 2.29
CA ASN A 203 8.61 -22.22 3.17
C ASN A 203 7.07 -22.17 3.19
N ILE A 204 6.43 -23.33 3.00
CA ILE A 204 4.96 -23.44 2.93
C ILE A 204 4.31 -22.91 4.22
N LYS A 205 4.85 -23.27 5.39
CA LYS A 205 4.31 -22.81 6.69
C LYS A 205 4.38 -21.29 6.83
N SER A 206 5.53 -20.69 6.53
CA SER A 206 5.72 -19.25 6.59
C SER A 206 4.84 -18.52 5.56
N THR A 207 4.72 -19.06 4.35
CA THR A 207 3.81 -18.53 3.32
C THR A 207 2.36 -18.59 3.78
N ALA A 208 1.91 -19.71 4.34
CA ALA A 208 0.54 -19.90 4.81
C ALA A 208 0.18 -18.93 5.96
N LEU A 209 1.07 -18.73 6.91
CA LEU A 209 0.86 -17.76 7.99
C LEU A 209 0.74 -16.31 7.46
N ASN A 210 1.46 -15.98 6.41
CA ASN A 210 1.39 -14.67 5.77
C ASN A 210 0.14 -14.47 4.87
N ILE A 211 -0.76 -15.44 4.77
CA ILE A 211 -2.12 -15.27 4.20
C ILE A 211 -2.95 -14.32 5.08
N ILE A 212 -2.79 -14.39 6.40
CA ILE A 212 -3.56 -13.55 7.35
C ILE A 212 -3.33 -12.05 7.08
N PRO A 213 -2.10 -11.52 7.07
CA PRO A 213 -1.88 -10.12 6.70
C PRO A 213 -2.41 -9.78 5.29
N GLY A 214 -2.40 -10.73 4.36
CA GLY A 214 -2.99 -10.52 3.03
C GLY A 214 -4.49 -10.32 3.04
N ILE A 215 -5.22 -11.08 3.86
CA ILE A 215 -6.66 -10.88 4.07
C ILE A 215 -6.92 -9.50 4.69
N VAL A 216 -6.15 -9.13 5.72
CA VAL A 216 -6.25 -7.82 6.39
C VAL A 216 -6.01 -6.69 5.37
N TRP A 217 -4.98 -6.82 4.53
CA TRP A 217 -4.72 -5.85 3.48
C TRP A 217 -5.86 -5.75 2.47
N GLY A 218 -6.39 -6.88 2.02
CA GLY A 218 -7.48 -6.93 1.04
C GLY A 218 -8.75 -6.24 1.54
N ILE A 219 -9.10 -6.42 2.82
CA ILE A 219 -10.23 -5.72 3.46
C ILE A 219 -9.97 -4.20 3.45
N GLY A 220 -8.77 -3.76 3.85
CA GLY A 220 -8.40 -2.35 3.80
C GLY A 220 -8.50 -1.76 2.39
N ASN A 221 -8.05 -2.51 1.38
CA ASN A 221 -8.10 -2.10 -0.02
C ASN A 221 -9.55 -1.96 -0.54
N LEU A 222 -10.44 -2.85 -0.12
CA LEU A 222 -11.87 -2.75 -0.43
C LEU A 222 -12.47 -1.44 0.09
N PHE A 223 -12.19 -1.07 1.35
CA PHE A 223 -12.64 0.21 1.90
C PHE A 223 -12.01 1.42 1.20
N MET A 224 -10.75 1.34 0.82
CA MET A 224 -10.09 2.41 0.06
C MET A 224 -10.80 2.65 -1.27
N PHE A 225 -10.95 1.63 -2.10
CA PHE A 225 -11.59 1.77 -3.42
C PHE A 225 -13.08 2.14 -3.32
N TYR A 226 -13.78 1.66 -2.29
CA TYR A 226 -15.16 2.08 -2.05
C TYR A 226 -15.28 3.57 -1.69
N SER A 227 -14.27 4.13 -1.01
CA SER A 227 -14.27 5.53 -0.61
C SER A 227 -13.81 6.50 -1.71
N GLN A 228 -12.90 6.08 -2.60
CA GLN A 228 -12.32 6.94 -3.64
C GLN A 228 -13.34 7.70 -4.50
N PRO A 229 -14.40 7.08 -5.05
CA PRO A 229 -15.39 7.81 -5.84
C PRO A 229 -16.19 8.84 -5.04
N LYS A 230 -16.15 8.78 -3.71
CA LYS A 230 -16.98 9.61 -2.81
C LYS A 230 -16.21 10.79 -2.22
N VAL A 231 -14.91 10.64 -2.04
CA VAL A 231 -14.07 11.66 -1.37
C VAL A 231 -12.84 12.08 -2.19
N GLY A 232 -12.64 11.47 -3.37
CA GLY A 232 -11.47 11.65 -4.22
C GLY A 232 -10.31 10.73 -3.85
N VAL A 233 -9.44 10.45 -4.85
CA VAL A 233 -8.26 9.58 -4.68
C VAL A 233 -7.25 10.22 -3.73
N ALA A 234 -6.96 11.52 -3.91
CA ALA A 234 -6.01 12.24 -3.06
C ALA A 234 -6.44 12.20 -1.58
N THR A 235 -7.72 12.45 -1.29
CA THR A 235 -8.25 12.45 0.08
C THR A 235 -8.27 11.05 0.68
N SER A 236 -8.83 10.08 -0.04
CA SER A 236 -8.93 8.68 0.43
C SER A 236 -7.55 8.09 0.70
N PHE A 237 -6.60 8.29 -0.23
CA PHE A 237 -5.24 7.78 -0.06
C PHE A 237 -4.49 8.50 1.06
N SER A 238 -4.59 9.83 1.18
CA SER A 238 -3.95 10.59 2.26
C SER A 238 -4.43 10.14 3.64
N LEU A 239 -5.73 9.88 3.81
CA LEU A 239 -6.29 9.36 5.06
C LEU A 239 -5.78 7.95 5.37
N SER A 240 -5.60 7.10 4.36
CA SER A 240 -5.05 5.75 4.54
C SER A 240 -3.60 5.78 5.06
N GLN A 241 -2.82 6.81 4.74
CA GLN A 241 -1.43 6.95 5.20
C GLN A 241 -1.30 7.23 6.71
N LEU A 242 -2.40 7.51 7.40
CA LEU A 242 -2.45 7.50 8.87
C LEU A 242 -2.18 6.10 9.46
N LEU A 243 -2.03 5.08 8.61
CA LEU A 243 -1.48 3.76 8.97
C LEU A 243 -0.18 3.85 9.78
N VAL A 244 0.63 4.91 9.56
CA VAL A 244 1.87 5.15 10.30
C VAL A 244 1.61 5.32 11.80
N ILE A 245 0.50 5.97 12.18
CA ILE A 245 0.12 6.14 13.59
C ILE A 245 -0.15 4.76 14.20
N VAL A 246 -0.95 3.94 13.52
CA VAL A 246 -1.32 2.59 13.99
C VAL A 246 -0.09 1.70 14.11
N SER A 247 0.77 1.68 13.07
CA SER A 247 1.98 0.85 13.06
C SER A 247 3.01 1.32 14.09
N THR A 248 3.17 2.63 14.30
CA THR A 248 4.11 3.17 15.28
C THR A 248 3.65 2.88 16.71
N LEU A 249 2.39 3.17 17.03
CA LEU A 249 1.84 2.90 18.36
C LEU A 249 1.85 1.39 18.65
N GLY A 250 1.42 0.57 17.70
CA GLY A 250 1.47 -0.89 17.86
C GLY A 250 2.88 -1.45 18.00
N GLY A 251 3.86 -0.86 17.29
CA GLY A 251 5.27 -1.26 17.37
C GLY A 251 5.96 -0.92 18.72
N ILE A 252 5.37 -0.07 19.55
CA ILE A 252 5.86 0.21 20.92
C ILE A 252 5.59 -1.00 21.85
N PHE A 253 4.53 -1.78 21.54
CA PHE A 253 4.08 -2.90 22.38
C PHE A 253 4.56 -4.28 21.84
N LEU A 254 5.25 -4.31 20.69
CA LEU A 254 5.87 -5.50 20.11
C LEU A 254 7.37 -5.54 20.35
#